data_cdc0b4a40a83724aa6aa27178a5e590c
#
_entry.id   cdc0b4a40a83724aa6aa27178a5e590c
#
_cell.length_a   1.000
_cell.length_b   1.000
_cell.length_c   1.000
_cell.angle_alpha   90.00
_cell.angle_beta   90.00
_cell.angle_gamma   90.00
#
_symmetry.space_group_name_H-M   'P 1'
#
loop_
_entity.id
_entity.type
_entity.pdbx_description
1 polymer ?
#
loop_
_entity_poly.entity_id
_entity_poly.type
_entity_poly.pdbx_seq_one_letter_code
_entity_poly.pdbx_strand_id
1 'polypeptide(L)'
;MTISFNTVPSNTLVPLFYAEMNNSAANTAVTSAPALLIGHASNDAAIEVNSLVLMPSADYARQICGAGSQLARMVEVYRQTDPFGELYVIAVPEARGAAATVRVTVAGEAEESGTLSLYVGRSRVQVPVVNGDDATAVATAIKEAVNGVITLPFTASSDAGVVTLTARHKGLYGNELPVCLNYYGSGGGEILPAGLRVVTEVGAAGSGAPDLTAAVAAMGDEAFDFIGLPFNDAASINMMMTEMNDSSGRWS
;
A
#
# COMPACT_ATOMS: atom_id res chain seq x y z
N MET A 1 -33.78 -0.89 43.67
CA MET A 1 -33.43 -1.71 42.50
C MET A 1 -33.66 -3.16 42.87
N THR A 2 -34.60 -3.85 42.22
CA THR A 2 -34.94 -5.25 42.57
C THR A 2 -34.07 -6.14 41.72
N ILE A 3 -33.27 -6.99 42.36
CA ILE A 3 -32.46 -8.00 41.65
C ILE A 3 -33.38 -9.18 41.29
N SER A 4 -33.49 -9.50 40.03
CA SER A 4 -34.25 -10.63 39.53
C SER A 4 -33.30 -11.75 39.08
N PHE A 5 -33.55 -12.97 39.52
CA PHE A 5 -32.85 -14.17 39.12
C PHE A 5 -33.69 -14.93 38.08
N ASN A 6 -33.03 -15.64 37.16
CA ASN A 6 -33.71 -16.45 36.15
C ASN A 6 -33.95 -17.89 36.59
N THR A 7 -32.98 -18.43 37.37
CA THR A 7 -32.99 -19.82 37.80
C THR A 7 -33.29 -19.99 39.28
N VAL A 8 -33.10 -19.00 40.10
CA VAL A 8 -33.43 -19.01 41.54
C VAL A 8 -34.91 -18.64 41.73
N PRO A 9 -35.74 -19.52 42.33
CA PRO A 9 -37.15 -19.23 42.53
C PRO A 9 -37.36 -17.99 43.43
N SER A 10 -38.26 -17.13 43.05
CA SER A 10 -38.56 -15.89 43.77
C SER A 10 -39.23 -16.12 45.15
N ASN A 11 -39.72 -17.34 45.42
CA ASN A 11 -40.36 -17.73 46.66
C ASN A 11 -39.46 -18.54 47.60
N THR A 12 -38.17 -18.47 47.40
CA THR A 12 -37.21 -19.18 48.26
C THR A 12 -37.13 -18.50 49.63
N LEU A 13 -37.46 -19.23 50.67
CA LEU A 13 -37.50 -18.76 52.07
C LEU A 13 -36.27 -19.17 52.88
N VAL A 14 -35.34 -19.89 52.26
CA VAL A 14 -34.11 -20.34 52.95
C VAL A 14 -33.05 -19.25 52.93
N PRO A 15 -32.57 -18.78 54.08
CA PRO A 15 -31.55 -17.74 54.16
C PRO A 15 -30.17 -18.33 53.77
N LEU A 16 -29.82 -18.28 52.48
CA LEU A 16 -28.56 -18.71 51.92
C LEU A 16 -28.03 -17.65 50.94
N PHE A 17 -26.77 -17.78 50.58
CA PHE A 17 -26.17 -17.01 49.51
C PHE A 17 -26.62 -17.61 48.18
N TYR A 18 -27.27 -16.80 47.35
CA TYR A 18 -27.69 -17.17 46.01
C TYR A 18 -26.88 -16.37 45.00
N ALA A 19 -26.25 -17.05 44.09
CA ALA A 19 -25.51 -16.44 42.97
C ALA A 19 -25.92 -17.11 41.65
N GLU A 20 -26.26 -16.31 40.68
CA GLU A 20 -26.56 -16.78 39.33
C GLU A 20 -25.57 -16.14 38.35
N MET A 21 -24.97 -16.97 37.55
CA MET A 21 -24.09 -16.51 36.46
C MET A 21 -24.95 -16.35 35.19
N ASN A 22 -25.16 -15.14 34.77
CA ASN A 22 -25.80 -14.88 33.50
C ASN A 22 -24.74 -14.75 32.41
N ASN A 23 -24.62 -15.76 31.59
CA ASN A 23 -23.70 -15.82 30.46
C ASN A 23 -24.39 -15.55 29.11
N SER A 24 -25.61 -15.00 29.11
CA SER A 24 -26.34 -14.67 27.88
C SER A 24 -25.60 -13.65 27.01
N ALA A 25 -24.76 -12.81 27.61
CA ALA A 25 -23.86 -11.88 26.94
C ALA A 25 -22.43 -12.40 26.74
N ALA A 26 -22.16 -13.66 27.15
CA ALA A 26 -20.85 -14.27 26.90
C ALA A 26 -20.67 -14.42 25.38
N ASN A 27 -19.50 -14.07 24.87
CA ASN A 27 -19.15 -14.01 23.45
C ASN A 27 -19.91 -12.97 22.60
N THR A 28 -20.63 -12.02 23.23
CA THR A 28 -21.22 -10.88 22.51
C THR A 28 -20.32 -9.65 22.49
N ALA A 29 -19.18 -9.66 23.20
CA ALA A 29 -18.19 -8.62 23.14
C ALA A 29 -17.54 -8.64 21.76
N VAL A 30 -17.90 -7.71 20.90
CA VAL A 30 -17.16 -7.41 19.67
C VAL A 30 -16.01 -6.51 20.10
N THR A 31 -14.81 -7.07 20.12
CA THR A 31 -13.59 -6.27 20.26
C THR A 31 -13.31 -5.64 18.89
N SER A 32 -13.46 -4.34 18.79
CA SER A 32 -12.91 -3.59 17.66
C SER A 32 -11.38 -3.61 17.81
N ALA A 33 -10.69 -3.92 16.73
CA ALA A 33 -9.22 -3.87 16.66
C ALA A 33 -8.85 -2.87 15.56
N PRO A 34 -8.92 -1.55 15.86
CA PRO A 34 -8.71 -0.53 14.85
C PRO A 34 -7.26 -0.56 14.34
N ALA A 35 -7.12 -0.47 13.02
CA ALA A 35 -5.85 -0.38 12.36
C ALA A 35 -5.63 1.01 11.77
N LEU A 36 -4.37 1.45 11.75
CA LEU A 36 -3.94 2.70 11.14
C LEU A 36 -2.91 2.42 10.05
N LEU A 37 -3.08 3.02 8.88
CA LEU A 37 -2.06 3.05 7.84
C LEU A 37 -1.59 4.49 7.62
N ILE A 38 -0.28 4.69 7.65
CA ILE A 38 0.36 5.99 7.39
C ILE A 38 1.11 5.89 6.07
N GLY A 39 0.94 6.84 5.16
CA GLY A 39 1.62 6.78 3.87
C GLY A 39 1.38 8.00 3.00
N HIS A 40 2.02 8.03 1.82
CA HIS A 40 1.86 9.12 0.87
C HIS A 40 0.58 8.96 0.04
N ALA A 41 -0.18 10.05 -0.08
CA ALA A 41 -1.23 10.20 -1.07
C ALA A 41 -0.70 10.95 -2.30
N SER A 42 -1.41 10.90 -3.43
CA SER A 42 -1.05 11.68 -4.61
C SER A 42 -1.11 13.19 -4.33
N ASN A 43 -0.31 13.97 -5.03
CA ASN A 43 -0.25 15.44 -4.82
C ASN A 43 -1.59 16.15 -5.10
N ASP A 44 -2.42 15.58 -5.96
CA ASP A 44 -3.76 16.03 -6.34
C ASP A 44 -4.89 15.31 -5.57
N ALA A 45 -4.53 14.57 -4.53
CA ALA A 45 -5.47 13.82 -3.71
C ALA A 45 -6.43 14.75 -2.95
N ALA A 46 -7.68 14.28 -2.77
CA ALA A 46 -8.69 15.00 -2.02
C ALA A 46 -8.56 14.81 -0.50
N ILE A 47 -7.76 13.84 -0.05
CA ILE A 47 -7.53 13.57 1.36
C ILE A 47 -6.73 14.70 2.01
N GLU A 48 -7.16 15.13 3.19
CA GLU A 48 -6.43 16.12 3.98
C GLU A 48 -5.17 15.48 4.58
N VAL A 49 -4.03 16.15 4.36
CA VAL A 49 -2.72 15.69 4.85
C VAL A 49 -2.63 15.89 6.37
N ASN A 50 -2.03 14.94 7.07
CA ASN A 50 -1.89 14.91 8.53
C ASN A 50 -3.25 14.99 9.26
N SER A 51 -4.26 14.34 8.70
CA SER A 51 -5.57 14.19 9.31
C SER A 51 -5.92 12.70 9.42
N LEU A 52 -6.56 12.31 10.53
CA LEU A 52 -7.03 10.95 10.75
C LEU A 52 -8.35 10.74 10.00
N VAL A 53 -8.38 9.84 9.04
CA VAL A 53 -9.53 9.59 8.17
C VAL A 53 -9.94 8.12 8.23
N LEU A 54 -11.21 7.85 8.51
CA LEU A 54 -11.78 6.51 8.42
C LEU A 54 -11.82 6.05 6.96
N MET A 55 -11.33 4.83 6.70
CA MET A 55 -11.18 4.29 5.36
C MET A 55 -12.06 3.04 5.13
N PRO A 56 -13.30 3.20 4.67
CA PRO A 56 -14.24 2.09 4.60
C PRO A 56 -13.93 1.06 3.50
N SER A 57 -13.30 1.47 2.40
CA SER A 57 -13.05 0.59 1.26
C SER A 57 -11.82 0.96 0.46
N ALA A 58 -11.32 0.01 -0.34
CA ALA A 58 -10.23 0.23 -1.29
C ALA A 58 -10.63 1.21 -2.42
N ASP A 59 -11.89 1.16 -2.87
CA ASP A 59 -12.38 2.08 -3.92
C ASP A 59 -12.41 3.53 -3.41
N TYR A 60 -12.86 3.73 -2.18
CA TYR A 60 -12.83 5.03 -1.54
C TYR A 60 -11.39 5.54 -1.38
N ALA A 61 -10.45 4.65 -0.99
CA ALA A 61 -9.04 5.01 -0.91
C ALA A 61 -8.46 5.45 -2.27
N ARG A 62 -8.79 4.74 -3.37
CA ARG A 62 -8.38 5.17 -4.71
C ARG A 62 -8.93 6.53 -5.09
N GLN A 63 -10.16 6.81 -4.68
CA GLN A 63 -10.82 8.08 -4.99
C GLN A 63 -10.19 9.26 -4.24
N ILE A 64 -9.96 9.13 -2.92
CA ILE A 64 -9.51 10.27 -2.10
C ILE A 64 -8.00 10.37 -1.96
N CYS A 65 -7.26 9.25 -2.00
CA CYS A 65 -5.79 9.25 -1.90
C CYS A 65 -5.10 9.27 -3.26
N GLY A 66 -5.86 9.04 -4.35
CA GLY A 66 -5.34 8.92 -5.71
C GLY A 66 -4.93 7.49 -6.04
N ALA A 67 -5.39 6.97 -7.19
CA ALA A 67 -5.04 5.65 -7.69
C ALA A 67 -3.51 5.55 -7.89
N GLY A 68 -2.92 4.44 -7.46
CA GLY A 68 -1.47 4.21 -7.55
C GLY A 68 -0.64 4.90 -6.47
N SER A 69 -1.23 5.73 -5.60
CA SER A 69 -0.54 6.26 -4.43
C SER A 69 -0.13 5.14 -3.47
N GLN A 70 0.88 5.40 -2.66
CA GLN A 70 1.34 4.44 -1.65
C GLN A 70 0.21 4.05 -0.71
N LEU A 71 -0.50 5.04 -0.17
CA LEU A 71 -1.57 4.84 0.81
C LEU A 71 -2.75 4.05 0.22
N ALA A 72 -3.21 4.38 -1.00
CA ALA A 72 -4.30 3.65 -1.66
C ALA A 72 -3.94 2.17 -1.88
N ARG A 73 -2.70 1.88 -2.28
CA ARG A 73 -2.21 0.51 -2.46
C ARG A 73 -2.11 -0.26 -1.13
N MET A 74 -1.69 0.40 -0.05
CA MET A 74 -1.68 -0.20 1.28
C MET A 74 -3.08 -0.58 1.74
N VAL A 75 -4.06 0.32 1.57
CA VAL A 75 -5.47 0.06 1.87
C VAL A 75 -6.01 -1.09 1.02
N GLU A 76 -5.69 -1.14 -0.27
CA GLU A 76 -6.12 -2.22 -1.16
C GLU A 76 -5.64 -3.59 -0.65
N VAL A 77 -4.37 -3.70 -0.28
CA VAL A 77 -3.81 -4.96 0.25
C VAL A 77 -4.42 -5.29 1.62
N TYR A 78 -4.58 -4.31 2.50
CA TYR A 78 -5.20 -4.52 3.81
C TYR A 78 -6.63 -5.05 3.67
N ARG A 79 -7.44 -4.44 2.80
CA ARG A 79 -8.84 -4.82 2.57
C ARG A 79 -9.02 -6.20 1.93
N GLN A 80 -8.00 -6.76 1.30
CA GLN A 80 -8.02 -8.16 0.84
C GLN A 80 -8.00 -9.15 2.00
N THR A 81 -7.38 -8.77 3.13
CA THR A 81 -7.24 -9.62 4.31
C THR A 81 -8.35 -9.33 5.33
N ASP A 82 -8.65 -8.07 5.54
CA ASP A 82 -9.69 -7.59 6.46
C ASP A 82 -10.68 -6.66 5.74
N PRO A 83 -11.76 -7.22 5.16
CA PRO A 83 -12.73 -6.44 4.39
C PRO A 83 -13.60 -5.48 5.24
N PHE A 84 -13.79 -5.77 6.54
CA PHE A 84 -14.79 -5.11 7.36
C PHE A 84 -14.24 -4.47 8.64
N GLY A 85 -12.98 -4.71 9.00
CA GLY A 85 -12.34 -4.15 10.18
C GLY A 85 -12.31 -2.62 10.13
N GLU A 86 -12.18 -2.03 11.30
CA GLU A 86 -12.06 -0.58 11.45
C GLU A 86 -10.65 -0.16 11.02
N LEU A 87 -10.59 0.60 9.92
CA LEU A 87 -9.33 1.05 9.32
C LEU A 87 -9.31 2.56 9.21
N TYR A 88 -8.29 3.15 9.79
CA TYR A 88 -7.96 4.57 9.64
C TYR A 88 -6.73 4.76 8.78
N VAL A 89 -6.61 5.93 8.20
CA VAL A 89 -5.43 6.33 7.44
C VAL A 89 -5.00 7.75 7.78
N ILE A 90 -3.70 8.01 7.67
CA ILE A 90 -3.13 9.35 7.71
C ILE A 90 -2.27 9.52 6.47
N ALA A 91 -2.63 10.49 5.63
CA ALA A 91 -1.80 10.90 4.52
C ALA A 91 -0.67 11.81 5.02
N VAL A 92 0.57 11.52 4.62
CA VAL A 92 1.72 12.37 4.95
C VAL A 92 2.21 13.14 3.74
N PRO A 93 2.79 14.34 3.93
CA PRO A 93 3.37 15.12 2.84
C PRO A 93 4.45 14.34 2.11
N GLU A 94 4.65 14.66 0.83
CA GLU A 94 5.77 14.10 0.06
C GLU A 94 7.12 14.36 0.74
N ALA A 95 7.99 13.36 0.72
CA ALA A 95 9.35 13.50 1.21
C ALA A 95 10.10 14.62 0.46
N ARG A 96 10.96 15.33 1.17
CA ARG A 96 11.89 16.26 0.53
C ARG A 96 12.99 15.45 -0.12
N GLY A 97 13.12 15.53 -1.45
CA GLY A 97 14.13 14.77 -2.19
C GLY A 97 13.68 14.43 -3.60
N ALA A 98 14.18 13.32 -4.12
CA ALA A 98 13.91 12.84 -5.47
C ALA A 98 13.11 11.54 -5.46
N ALA A 99 12.34 11.31 -6.52
CA ALA A 99 11.73 10.01 -6.80
C ALA A 99 12.75 9.04 -7.40
N ALA A 100 12.65 7.77 -7.07
CA ALA A 100 13.45 6.72 -7.70
C ALA A 100 13.05 6.54 -9.16
N THR A 101 14.01 6.18 -9.99
CA THR A 101 13.77 5.85 -11.39
C THR A 101 14.35 4.48 -11.74
N VAL A 102 13.67 3.79 -12.67
CA VAL A 102 14.17 2.56 -13.29
C VAL A 102 14.17 2.77 -14.80
N ARG A 103 15.26 2.37 -15.46
CA ARG A 103 15.41 2.48 -16.90
C ARG A 103 15.15 1.11 -17.54
N VAL A 104 14.32 1.09 -18.56
CA VAL A 104 14.10 -0.08 -19.40
C VAL A 104 14.60 0.26 -20.80
N THR A 105 15.67 -0.35 -21.23
CA THR A 105 16.30 -0.11 -22.53
C THR A 105 15.91 -1.22 -23.49
N VAL A 106 15.32 -0.86 -24.60
CA VAL A 106 14.93 -1.73 -25.71
C VAL A 106 15.91 -1.55 -26.85
N ALA A 107 16.37 -2.64 -27.45
CA ALA A 107 17.24 -2.64 -28.64
C ALA A 107 16.83 -3.77 -29.59
N GLY A 108 17.12 -3.59 -30.86
CA GLY A 108 16.76 -4.53 -31.91
C GLY A 108 15.42 -4.22 -32.56
N GLU A 109 14.95 -5.12 -33.40
CA GLU A 109 13.67 -5.11 -34.07
C GLU A 109 13.00 -6.47 -33.87
N ALA A 110 11.70 -6.49 -33.63
CA ALA A 110 10.96 -7.73 -33.41
C ALA A 110 10.86 -8.55 -34.70
N GLU A 111 11.42 -9.75 -34.71
CA GLU A 111 11.33 -10.69 -35.81
C GLU A 111 10.06 -11.56 -35.75
N GLU A 112 9.35 -11.52 -34.64
CA GLU A 112 8.06 -12.20 -34.44
C GLU A 112 7.13 -11.38 -33.54
N SER A 113 5.83 -11.65 -33.69
CA SER A 113 4.84 -11.05 -32.78
C SER A 113 4.75 -11.83 -31.48
N GLY A 114 4.58 -11.12 -30.35
CA GLY A 114 4.50 -11.74 -29.03
C GLY A 114 4.05 -10.78 -27.95
N THR A 115 4.27 -11.17 -26.72
CA THR A 115 3.94 -10.35 -25.55
C THR A 115 5.12 -10.27 -24.60
N LEU A 116 5.56 -9.06 -24.28
CA LEU A 116 6.53 -8.80 -23.23
C LEU A 116 5.79 -8.65 -21.90
N SER A 117 6.25 -9.37 -20.88
CA SER A 117 5.70 -9.30 -19.52
C SER A 117 6.59 -8.46 -18.62
N LEU A 118 6.16 -7.23 -18.33
CA LEU A 118 6.87 -6.34 -17.41
C LEU A 118 6.17 -6.36 -16.04
N TYR A 119 6.93 -6.66 -14.99
CA TYR A 119 6.45 -6.63 -13.61
C TYR A 119 6.86 -5.33 -12.95
N VAL A 120 5.87 -4.54 -12.53
CA VAL A 120 6.08 -3.22 -11.93
C VAL A 120 5.43 -3.22 -10.54
N GLY A 121 6.24 -3.17 -9.49
CA GLY A 121 5.73 -3.21 -8.11
C GLY A 121 4.87 -4.45 -7.83
N ARG A 122 5.25 -5.62 -8.35
CA ARG A 122 4.54 -6.92 -8.29
C ARG A 122 3.32 -7.06 -9.22
N SER A 123 2.91 -6.02 -9.92
CA SER A 123 1.82 -6.11 -10.89
C SER A 123 2.37 -6.43 -12.28
N ARG A 124 1.78 -7.42 -12.94
CA ARG A 124 2.14 -7.79 -14.31
C ARG A 124 1.49 -6.83 -15.31
N VAL A 125 2.31 -6.22 -16.14
CA VAL A 125 1.88 -5.41 -17.29
C VAL A 125 2.24 -6.19 -18.56
N GLN A 126 1.26 -6.49 -19.38
CA GLN A 126 1.47 -7.15 -20.65
C GLN A 126 1.57 -6.12 -21.78
N VAL A 127 2.66 -6.18 -22.53
CA VAL A 127 2.95 -5.26 -23.61
C VAL A 127 2.91 -6.06 -24.91
N PRO A 128 1.97 -5.79 -25.81
CA PRO A 128 1.94 -6.43 -27.12
C PRO A 128 3.10 -5.94 -27.98
N VAL A 129 3.71 -6.83 -28.70
CA VAL A 129 4.79 -6.57 -29.67
C VAL A 129 4.37 -7.20 -30.98
N VAL A 130 4.53 -6.46 -32.08
CA VAL A 130 4.20 -6.91 -33.44
C VAL A 130 5.49 -7.13 -34.20
N ASN A 131 5.49 -8.11 -35.10
CA ASN A 131 6.65 -8.34 -36.00
C ASN A 131 6.95 -7.05 -36.78
N GLY A 132 8.22 -6.64 -36.79
CA GLY A 132 8.69 -5.39 -37.40
C GLY A 132 8.66 -4.17 -36.49
N ASP A 133 8.24 -4.32 -35.21
CA ASP A 133 8.35 -3.23 -34.23
C ASP A 133 9.82 -2.96 -33.91
N ASP A 134 10.25 -1.72 -34.13
CA ASP A 134 11.57 -1.25 -33.72
C ASP A 134 11.62 -0.94 -32.21
N ALA A 135 12.83 -0.66 -31.72
CA ALA A 135 13.03 -0.32 -30.31
C ALA A 135 12.18 0.86 -29.83
N THR A 136 11.89 1.83 -30.69
CA THR A 136 11.09 3.03 -30.37
C THR A 136 9.60 2.69 -30.26
N ALA A 137 9.09 1.86 -31.16
CA ALA A 137 7.71 1.38 -31.12
C ALA A 137 7.45 0.55 -29.85
N VAL A 138 8.34 -0.41 -29.53
CA VAL A 138 8.23 -1.23 -28.33
C VAL A 138 8.35 -0.36 -27.05
N ALA A 139 9.26 0.60 -26.99
CA ALA A 139 9.39 1.52 -25.87
C ALA A 139 8.12 2.37 -25.67
N THR A 140 7.49 2.80 -26.76
CA THR A 140 6.22 3.52 -26.71
C THR A 140 5.10 2.62 -26.21
N ALA A 141 5.02 1.37 -26.67
CA ALA A 141 4.05 0.40 -26.19
C ALA A 141 4.21 0.11 -24.69
N ILE A 142 5.46 -0.01 -24.19
CA ILE A 142 5.74 -0.15 -22.74
C ILE A 142 5.22 1.05 -21.97
N LYS A 143 5.54 2.28 -22.41
CA LYS A 143 5.08 3.52 -21.76
C LYS A 143 3.55 3.56 -21.69
N GLU A 144 2.87 3.27 -22.78
CA GLU A 144 1.39 3.30 -22.84
C GLU A 144 0.77 2.22 -21.95
N ALA A 145 1.30 0.99 -21.98
CA ALA A 145 0.82 -0.10 -21.14
C ALA A 145 1.01 0.20 -19.63
N VAL A 146 2.16 0.75 -19.23
CA VAL A 146 2.39 1.15 -17.82
C VAL A 146 1.46 2.27 -17.41
N ASN A 147 1.34 3.35 -18.20
CA ASN A 147 0.50 4.49 -17.85
C ASN A 147 -1.00 4.16 -17.95
N GLY A 148 -1.39 3.17 -18.72
CA GLY A 148 -2.76 2.65 -18.77
C GLY A 148 -3.22 1.98 -17.49
N VAL A 149 -2.30 1.47 -16.66
CA VAL A 149 -2.61 0.88 -15.37
C VAL A 149 -2.39 1.90 -14.25
N ILE A 150 -3.42 2.68 -13.95
CA ILE A 150 -3.35 3.83 -13.03
C ILE A 150 -2.99 3.45 -11.58
N THR A 151 -3.14 2.18 -11.20
CA THR A 151 -2.82 1.67 -9.84
C THR A 151 -1.34 1.34 -9.66
N LEU A 152 -0.52 1.43 -10.70
CA LEU A 152 0.92 1.17 -10.57
C LEU A 152 1.62 2.26 -9.77
N PRO A 153 2.69 1.88 -9.03
CA PRO A 153 3.49 2.83 -8.24
C PRO A 153 4.46 3.68 -9.08
N PHE A 154 4.48 3.49 -10.39
CA PHE A 154 5.32 4.21 -11.32
C PHE A 154 4.51 4.87 -12.43
N THR A 155 5.06 5.95 -12.98
CA THR A 155 4.68 6.52 -14.27
C THR A 155 5.82 6.26 -15.27
N ALA A 156 5.49 6.21 -16.56
CA ALA A 156 6.46 5.93 -17.61
C ALA A 156 6.57 7.09 -18.59
N SER A 157 7.80 7.41 -19.00
CA SER A 157 8.12 8.25 -20.15
C SER A 157 9.05 7.48 -21.09
N SER A 158 9.00 7.76 -22.39
CA SER A 158 9.89 7.12 -23.37
C SER A 158 10.62 8.16 -24.20
N ASP A 159 11.90 7.89 -24.46
CA ASP A 159 12.74 8.64 -25.38
C ASP A 159 13.50 7.63 -26.24
N ALA A 160 13.24 7.62 -27.56
CA ALA A 160 13.69 6.60 -28.48
C ALA A 160 13.41 5.18 -27.92
N GLY A 161 14.42 4.30 -27.88
CA GLY A 161 14.32 2.94 -27.32
C GLY A 161 14.43 2.83 -25.80
N VAL A 162 14.39 3.95 -25.05
CA VAL A 162 14.56 3.96 -23.59
C VAL A 162 13.27 4.40 -22.90
N VAL A 163 12.78 3.57 -21.98
CA VAL A 163 11.66 3.92 -21.10
C VAL A 163 12.20 4.24 -19.71
N THR A 164 11.83 5.38 -19.18
CA THR A 164 12.13 5.76 -17.79
C THR A 164 10.87 5.62 -16.97
N LEU A 165 10.90 4.69 -16.03
CA LEU A 165 9.86 4.52 -15.00
C LEU A 165 10.23 5.40 -13.82
N THR A 166 9.36 6.31 -13.41
CA THR A 166 9.54 7.21 -12.28
C THR A 166 8.56 6.84 -11.18
N ALA A 167 9.05 6.59 -9.97
CA ALA A 167 8.19 6.32 -8.81
C ALA A 167 7.24 7.51 -8.58
N ARG A 168 5.99 7.22 -8.23
CA ARG A 168 4.97 8.28 -8.01
C ARG A 168 5.28 9.16 -6.82
N HIS A 169 5.98 8.61 -5.83
CA HIS A 169 6.35 9.34 -4.62
C HIS A 169 7.86 9.48 -4.51
N LYS A 170 8.28 10.60 -3.95
CA LYS A 170 9.66 10.86 -3.58
C LYS A 170 10.04 10.07 -2.33
N GLY A 171 11.34 9.94 -2.09
CA GLY A 171 11.86 9.27 -0.89
C GLY A 171 12.49 7.92 -1.17
N LEU A 172 13.01 7.32 -0.11
CA LEU A 172 13.73 6.03 -0.14
C LEU A 172 12.83 4.86 -0.54
N TYR A 173 11.54 4.94 -0.26
CA TYR A 173 10.54 3.93 -0.58
C TYR A 173 10.59 3.46 -2.05
N GLY A 174 10.79 4.38 -2.99
CA GLY A 174 10.83 4.05 -4.42
C GLY A 174 11.97 3.11 -4.81
N ASN A 175 13.06 3.07 -4.04
CA ASN A 175 14.22 2.23 -4.31
C ASN A 175 13.94 0.73 -4.11
N GLU A 176 12.93 0.40 -3.33
CA GLU A 176 12.56 -0.99 -2.99
C GLU A 176 11.47 -1.57 -3.89
N LEU A 177 10.93 -0.74 -4.78
CA LEU A 177 9.89 -1.19 -5.71
C LEU A 177 10.51 -2.04 -6.83
N PRO A 178 10.17 -3.33 -6.91
CA PRO A 178 10.76 -4.21 -7.91
C PRO A 178 10.23 -3.89 -9.31
N VAL A 179 11.13 -3.89 -10.28
CA VAL A 179 10.82 -3.88 -11.71
C VAL A 179 11.62 -4.99 -12.36
N CYS A 180 10.95 -5.94 -13.00
CA CYS A 180 11.61 -7.04 -13.68
C CYS A 180 10.86 -7.44 -14.95
N LEU A 181 11.60 -8.01 -15.88
CA LEU A 181 11.10 -8.52 -17.15
C LEU A 181 10.92 -10.02 -17.05
N ASN A 182 9.80 -10.56 -17.59
CA ASN A 182 9.56 -11.98 -17.77
C ASN A 182 9.91 -12.81 -16.52
N TYR A 183 9.33 -12.45 -15.37
CA TYR A 183 9.66 -13.00 -14.05
C TYR A 183 9.59 -14.53 -14.00
N TYR A 184 8.59 -15.14 -14.64
CA TYR A 184 8.41 -16.59 -14.67
C TYR A 184 9.21 -17.28 -15.78
N GLY A 185 9.86 -16.51 -16.66
CA GLY A 185 10.69 -17.03 -17.74
C GLY A 185 9.94 -17.96 -18.70
N SER A 186 10.71 -18.73 -19.46
CA SER A 186 10.15 -19.66 -20.47
C SER A 186 9.28 -20.78 -19.85
N GLY A 187 9.59 -21.20 -18.62
CA GLY A 187 8.76 -22.17 -17.89
C GLY A 187 7.35 -21.66 -17.56
N GLY A 188 7.19 -20.35 -17.40
CA GLY A 188 5.90 -19.67 -17.23
C GLY A 188 5.30 -19.13 -18.52
N GLY A 189 5.91 -19.44 -19.69
CA GLY A 189 5.45 -18.95 -20.98
C GLY A 189 5.80 -17.47 -21.24
N GLU A 190 6.74 -16.91 -20.48
CA GLU A 190 7.19 -15.53 -20.63
C GLU A 190 8.52 -15.49 -21.39
N ILE A 191 8.42 -15.34 -22.69
CA ILE A 191 9.55 -15.32 -23.61
C ILE A 191 9.57 -13.96 -24.31
N LEU A 192 10.73 -13.36 -24.41
CA LEU A 192 10.91 -12.14 -25.19
C LEU A 192 10.81 -12.49 -26.69
N PRO A 193 10.03 -11.73 -27.51
CA PRO A 193 10.02 -11.93 -28.95
C PRO A 193 11.42 -11.91 -29.56
N ALA A 194 11.67 -12.79 -30.53
CA ALA A 194 12.95 -12.88 -31.22
C ALA A 194 13.33 -11.52 -31.83
N GLY A 195 14.63 -11.25 -31.96
CA GLY A 195 15.19 -9.99 -32.47
C GLY A 195 15.26 -8.86 -31.46
N LEU A 196 14.48 -8.91 -30.35
CA LEU A 196 14.50 -7.88 -29.32
C LEU A 196 15.47 -8.22 -28.18
N ARG A 197 16.10 -7.18 -27.65
CA ARG A 197 16.82 -7.20 -26.38
C ARG A 197 16.24 -6.12 -25.45
N VAL A 198 15.79 -6.53 -24.28
CA VAL A 198 15.25 -5.60 -23.27
C VAL A 198 16.03 -5.78 -21.97
N VAL A 199 16.52 -4.68 -21.41
CA VAL A 199 17.31 -4.67 -20.18
C VAL A 199 16.70 -3.69 -19.21
N THR A 200 16.55 -4.10 -17.95
CA THR A 200 16.09 -3.24 -16.85
C THR A 200 17.27 -2.88 -15.96
N GLU A 201 17.45 -1.60 -15.68
CA GLU A 201 18.53 -1.07 -14.84
C GLU A 201 17.98 -0.07 -13.84
N VAL A 202 18.59 -0.04 -12.66
CA VAL A 202 18.31 1.02 -11.68
C VAL A 202 18.80 2.33 -12.25
N GLY A 203 17.93 3.33 -12.28
CA GLY A 203 18.26 4.69 -12.70
C GLY A 203 18.75 5.54 -11.52
N ALA A 204 18.17 6.72 -11.33
CA ALA A 204 18.46 7.55 -10.17
C ALA A 204 17.79 6.98 -8.91
N ALA A 205 18.55 6.93 -7.82
CA ALA A 205 18.00 6.54 -6.53
C ALA A 205 17.05 7.63 -5.98
N GLY A 206 15.94 7.19 -5.39
CA GLY A 206 15.08 8.05 -4.60
C GLY A 206 15.77 8.48 -3.31
N SER A 207 15.47 9.68 -2.83
CA SER A 207 16.08 10.26 -1.64
C SER A 207 15.08 11.04 -0.80
N GLY A 208 15.39 11.18 0.50
CA GLY A 208 14.57 11.89 1.47
C GLY A 208 13.67 10.95 2.27
N ALA A 209 13.31 11.40 3.46
CA ALA A 209 12.36 10.76 4.36
C ALA A 209 11.17 11.71 4.61
N PRO A 210 9.97 11.19 4.89
CA PRO A 210 8.83 12.02 5.27
C PRO A 210 9.04 12.59 6.69
N ASP A 211 8.40 13.72 6.95
CA ASP A 211 8.25 14.23 8.32
C ASP A 211 6.94 13.69 8.90
N LEU A 212 7.04 12.82 9.89
CA LEU A 212 5.90 12.18 10.53
C LEU A 212 5.38 12.94 11.76
N THR A 213 6.01 14.05 12.16
CA THR A 213 5.68 14.78 13.38
C THR A 213 4.20 15.15 13.46
N ALA A 214 3.67 15.73 12.38
CA ALA A 214 2.26 16.13 12.33
C ALA A 214 1.32 14.93 12.20
N ALA A 215 1.75 13.86 11.53
CA ALA A 215 0.97 12.63 11.41
C ALA A 215 0.83 11.91 12.76
N VAL A 216 1.91 11.85 13.55
CA VAL A 216 1.88 11.30 14.91
C VAL A 216 0.97 12.15 15.82
N ALA A 217 1.06 13.48 15.73
CA ALA A 217 0.16 14.35 16.49
C ALA A 217 -1.32 14.18 16.09
N ALA A 218 -1.59 13.90 14.81
CA ALA A 218 -2.96 13.65 14.32
C ALA A 218 -3.58 12.34 14.79
N MET A 219 -2.78 11.40 15.32
CA MET A 219 -3.31 10.19 15.98
C MET A 219 -4.11 10.52 17.25
N GLY A 220 -3.88 11.69 17.88
CA GLY A 220 -4.58 12.13 19.07
C GLY A 220 -4.52 11.10 20.20
N ASP A 221 -5.63 10.89 20.89
CA ASP A 221 -5.76 9.91 21.99
C ASP A 221 -6.35 8.57 21.51
N GLU A 222 -6.46 8.38 20.18
CA GLU A 222 -7.02 7.14 19.64
C GLU A 222 -6.03 5.98 19.80
N ALA A 223 -6.54 4.83 20.24
CA ALA A 223 -5.78 3.61 20.37
C ALA A 223 -5.90 2.76 19.11
N PHE A 224 -4.78 2.34 18.55
CA PHE A 224 -4.71 1.44 17.40
C PHE A 224 -4.00 0.15 17.79
N ASP A 225 -4.62 -0.99 17.48
CA ASP A 225 -4.00 -2.30 17.69
C ASP A 225 -2.90 -2.60 16.67
N PHE A 226 -3.02 -2.04 15.46
CA PHE A 226 -2.08 -2.23 14.38
C PHE A 226 -1.76 -0.91 13.69
N ILE A 227 -0.48 -0.63 13.50
CA ILE A 227 -0.01 0.53 12.73
C ILE A 227 0.87 0.05 11.59
N GLY A 228 0.44 0.32 10.34
CA GLY A 228 1.22 0.04 9.15
C GLY A 228 2.01 1.26 8.70
N LEU A 229 3.35 1.17 8.78
CA LEU A 229 4.28 2.20 8.36
C LEU A 229 5.15 1.68 7.21
N PRO A 230 5.12 2.29 6.01
CA PRO A 230 5.90 1.84 4.87
C PRO A 230 7.30 2.45 4.82
N PHE A 231 7.66 3.30 5.79
CA PHE A 231 8.93 4.01 5.85
C PHE A 231 9.88 3.26 6.77
N ASN A 232 11.01 2.81 6.23
CA ASN A 232 12.04 2.02 6.92
C ASN A 232 13.33 2.82 7.21
N ASP A 233 13.31 4.12 6.99
CA ASP A 233 14.42 4.99 7.36
C ASP A 233 14.52 5.19 8.88
N ALA A 234 15.74 5.44 9.37
CA ALA A 234 16.02 5.54 10.79
C ALA A 234 15.24 6.67 11.49
N ALA A 235 14.96 7.78 10.81
CA ALA A 235 14.21 8.89 11.39
C ALA A 235 12.75 8.52 11.61
N SER A 236 12.10 7.93 10.62
CA SER A 236 10.72 7.46 10.70
C SER A 236 10.54 6.36 11.74
N ILE A 237 11.44 5.37 11.76
CA ILE A 237 11.40 4.27 12.74
C ILE A 237 11.61 4.80 14.17
N ASN A 238 12.61 5.65 14.40
CA ASN A 238 12.88 6.19 15.73
C ASN A 238 11.72 7.05 16.25
N MET A 239 11.06 7.81 15.39
CA MET A 239 9.88 8.59 15.77
C MET A 239 8.75 7.68 16.23
N MET A 240 8.44 6.63 15.47
CA MET A 240 7.41 5.67 15.85
C MET A 240 7.79 4.87 17.11
N MET A 241 9.06 4.49 17.27
CA MET A 241 9.54 3.84 18.49
C MET A 241 9.37 4.74 19.72
N THR A 242 9.60 6.05 19.58
CA THR A 242 9.40 7.02 20.68
C THR A 242 7.91 7.15 21.02
N GLU A 243 7.05 7.23 20.02
CA GLU A 243 5.60 7.33 20.20
C GLU A 243 5.01 6.05 20.83
N MET A 244 5.50 4.89 20.41
CA MET A 244 5.00 3.57 20.86
C MET A 244 5.71 3.07 22.13
N ASN A 245 6.46 3.93 22.81
CA ASN A 245 7.18 3.58 24.03
C ASN A 245 6.21 3.47 25.23
N ASP A 246 6.39 2.44 26.04
CA ASP A 246 5.58 2.15 27.23
C ASP A 246 5.96 2.98 28.47
N SER A 247 7.10 3.70 28.44
CA SER A 247 7.60 4.50 29.56
C SER A 247 7.28 5.99 29.45
N SER A 248 7.19 6.52 28.22
CA SER A 248 7.02 7.96 27.97
C SER A 248 6.24 8.27 26.70
N GLY A 249 5.81 7.26 25.97
CA GLY A 249 5.02 7.38 24.77
C GLY A 249 3.53 7.14 25.00
N ARG A 250 2.82 6.81 23.95
CA ARG A 250 1.37 6.60 23.94
C ARG A 250 0.88 5.50 24.89
N TRP A 251 1.72 4.52 25.21
CA TRP A 251 1.39 3.37 26.07
C TRP A 251 1.96 3.49 27.49
N SER A 252 2.42 4.69 27.89
CA SER A 252 2.96 4.94 29.23
C SER A 252 1.90 5.15 30.30
#